data_9971279ce2ddb9fc7a49c3ba6287d37e
#
_entry.id   9971279ce2ddb9fc7a49c3ba6287d37e
#
_cell.length_a   1.000
_cell.length_b   1.000
_cell.length_c   1.000
_cell.angle_alpha   90.00
_cell.angle_beta   90.00
_cell.angle_gamma   90.00
#
_symmetry.space_group_name_H-M   'P 1'
#
loop_
_entity.id
_entity.type
_entity.pdbx_description
1 polymer ?
#
loop_
_entity_poly.entity_id
_entity_poly.type
_entity_poly.pdbx_seq_one_letter_code
_entity_poly.pdbx_strand_id
1 'polypeptide(L)'
;MASQLFSPITLAGIELRNRIIVAPMCQYSADEGAATDWHLMHLGQYAVSGVGLIITEAVGVDMAGRISPGCLSLCTDAQEASLKSVVDFCQTFGNTTMGIQLSHAGRKGSTDLPWLGGKPIPASDPRGWATEAPSATPYAPVGWETPAALDEAGLARIKAAFVDAAVRADRIGFEVAELHAAHGYLLHQFLSPLSNLRTDAYGGSLENRMRFPLEV
;
A
#
# COMPACT_ATOMS: atom_id res chain seq x y z
N MET A 1 28.31 -3.51 -27.15
CA MET A 1 27.22 -4.35 -26.64
C MET A 1 26.13 -3.41 -26.13
N ALA A 2 24.89 -3.62 -26.51
CA ALA A 2 23.78 -2.85 -25.92
C ALA A 2 23.66 -3.15 -24.43
N SER A 3 23.39 -2.12 -23.60
CA SER A 3 23.21 -2.28 -22.17
C SER A 3 21.93 -3.10 -21.89
N GLN A 4 22.03 -4.14 -21.07
CA GLN A 4 20.85 -4.91 -20.64
C GLN A 4 19.84 -4.07 -19.85
N LEU A 5 20.29 -3.04 -19.14
CA LEU A 5 19.43 -2.15 -18.38
C LEU A 5 18.36 -1.46 -19.25
N PHE A 6 18.73 -1.10 -20.48
CA PHE A 6 17.85 -0.42 -21.44
C PHE A 6 17.17 -1.38 -22.43
N SER A 7 17.35 -2.70 -22.27
CA SER A 7 16.63 -3.68 -23.08
C SER A 7 15.26 -3.97 -22.50
N PRO A 8 14.23 -4.24 -23.35
CA PRO A 8 12.91 -4.60 -22.87
C PRO A 8 12.93 -5.90 -22.08
N ILE A 9 11.92 -6.09 -21.25
CA ILE A 9 11.65 -7.32 -20.50
C ILE A 9 10.14 -7.56 -20.42
N THR A 10 9.72 -8.81 -20.57
CA THR A 10 8.33 -9.19 -20.38
C THR A 10 8.14 -9.78 -18.97
N LEU A 11 7.21 -9.24 -18.20
CA LEU A 11 6.81 -9.70 -16.87
C LEU A 11 5.33 -10.07 -16.93
N ALA A 12 5.00 -11.34 -16.70
CA ALA A 12 3.62 -11.85 -16.69
C ALA A 12 2.75 -11.36 -17.88
N GLY A 13 3.35 -11.28 -19.09
CA GLY A 13 2.67 -10.83 -20.30
C GLY A 13 2.70 -9.32 -20.57
N ILE A 14 3.19 -8.52 -19.65
CA ILE A 14 3.39 -7.07 -19.80
C ILE A 14 4.82 -6.81 -20.29
N GLU A 15 4.96 -6.13 -21.41
CA GLU A 15 6.26 -5.73 -21.94
C GLU A 15 6.68 -4.38 -21.36
N LEU A 16 7.74 -4.37 -20.56
CA LEU A 16 8.41 -3.16 -20.09
C LEU A 16 9.50 -2.75 -21.09
N ARG A 17 9.51 -1.50 -21.50
CA ARG A 17 10.44 -0.93 -22.49
C ARG A 17 11.92 -0.97 -22.05
N ASN A 18 12.19 -1.04 -20.77
CA ASN A 18 13.50 -1.21 -20.16
C ASN A 18 13.32 -1.75 -18.72
N ARG A 19 14.44 -1.98 -18.03
CA ARG A 19 14.47 -2.61 -16.70
C ARG A 19 14.59 -1.60 -15.55
N ILE A 20 14.27 -0.33 -15.79
CA ILE A 20 14.28 0.72 -14.78
C ILE A 20 12.86 0.83 -14.19
N ILE A 21 12.76 0.63 -12.89
CA ILE A 21 11.50 0.69 -12.16
C ILE A 21 11.62 1.77 -11.08
N VAL A 22 10.67 2.70 -11.06
CA VAL A 22 10.51 3.63 -9.94
C VAL A 22 9.80 2.90 -8.81
N ALA A 23 10.54 2.72 -7.70
CA ALA A 23 10.03 2.01 -6.53
C ALA A 23 8.96 2.83 -5.79
N PRO A 24 8.07 2.17 -5.02
CA PRO A 24 7.11 2.84 -4.16
C PRO A 24 7.78 3.79 -3.14
N MET A 25 7.32 5.04 -3.08
CA MET A 25 7.83 6.07 -2.17
C MET A 25 6.68 6.91 -1.61
N CYS A 26 6.35 6.74 -0.33
CA CYS A 26 5.28 7.50 0.31
C CYS A 26 5.53 9.00 0.22
N GLN A 27 4.54 9.74 -0.27
CA GLN A 27 4.61 11.19 -0.49
C GLN A 27 3.98 11.97 0.66
N TYR A 28 3.08 11.35 1.42
CA TYR A 28 2.37 11.96 2.55
C TYR A 28 1.66 13.26 2.17
N SER A 29 1.14 13.34 0.96
CA SER A 29 0.54 14.56 0.37
C SER A 29 -0.90 14.34 -0.10
N ALA A 30 -1.53 13.24 0.33
CA ALA A 30 -2.93 12.96 0.05
C ALA A 30 -3.85 13.79 0.96
N ASP A 31 -5.02 14.11 0.45
CA ASP A 31 -6.11 14.74 1.18
C ASP A 31 -7.24 13.72 1.36
N GLU A 32 -7.52 13.32 2.61
CA GLU A 32 -8.47 12.25 2.95
C GLU A 32 -8.29 10.99 2.09
N GLY A 33 -7.03 10.63 1.83
CA GLY A 33 -6.65 9.49 0.99
C GLY A 33 -6.74 9.73 -0.51
N ALA A 34 -7.24 10.87 -0.96
CA ALA A 34 -7.34 11.25 -2.37
C ALA A 34 -6.02 11.82 -2.90
N ALA A 35 -5.73 11.54 -4.18
CA ALA A 35 -4.57 12.12 -4.85
C ALA A 35 -4.77 13.63 -5.07
N THR A 36 -3.66 14.36 -5.00
CA THR A 36 -3.60 15.82 -5.17
C THR A 36 -2.69 16.18 -6.35
N ASP A 37 -2.56 17.46 -6.66
CA ASP A 37 -1.61 17.96 -7.68
C ASP A 37 -0.16 17.55 -7.39
N TRP A 38 0.19 17.28 -6.13
CA TRP A 38 1.50 16.74 -5.79
C TRP A 38 1.75 15.39 -6.45
N HIS A 39 0.76 14.49 -6.42
CA HIS A 39 0.86 13.17 -7.03
C HIS A 39 0.92 13.26 -8.55
N LEU A 40 0.17 14.21 -9.15
CA LEU A 40 0.23 14.48 -10.57
C LEU A 40 1.64 14.92 -10.99
N MET A 41 2.23 15.88 -10.27
CA MET A 41 3.60 16.34 -10.50
C MET A 41 4.62 15.20 -10.30
N HIS A 42 4.50 14.50 -9.15
CA HIS A 42 5.45 13.47 -8.74
C HIS A 42 5.48 12.27 -9.70
N LEU A 43 4.32 11.70 -10.03
CA LEU A 43 4.23 10.56 -10.94
C LEU A 43 4.40 10.99 -12.40
N GLY A 44 3.88 12.15 -12.78
CA GLY A 44 3.97 12.70 -14.13
C GLY A 44 5.40 12.92 -14.59
N GLN A 45 6.29 13.43 -13.73
CA GLN A 45 7.71 13.60 -14.10
C GLN A 45 8.40 12.27 -14.43
N TYR A 46 8.05 11.19 -13.75
CA TYR A 46 8.58 9.87 -14.07
C TYR A 46 7.93 9.28 -15.32
N ALA A 47 6.63 9.52 -15.53
CA ALA A 47 5.94 9.02 -16.72
C ALA A 47 6.56 9.51 -18.04
N VAL A 48 7.07 10.75 -18.06
CA VAL A 48 7.74 11.33 -19.24
C VAL A 48 9.24 11.08 -19.27
N SER A 49 9.83 10.48 -18.22
CA SER A 49 11.28 10.26 -18.13
C SER A 49 11.79 9.07 -18.93
N GLY A 50 10.89 8.20 -19.39
CA GLY A 50 11.24 7.00 -20.17
C GLY A 50 11.59 5.76 -19.34
N VAL A 51 11.30 5.72 -18.03
CA VAL A 51 11.41 4.51 -17.20
C VAL A 51 10.45 3.42 -17.67
N GLY A 52 10.74 2.14 -17.38
CA GLY A 52 9.92 1.01 -17.81
C GLY A 52 8.63 0.86 -17.01
N LEU A 53 8.68 1.06 -15.70
CA LEU A 53 7.55 0.92 -14.79
C LEU A 53 7.63 1.96 -13.68
N ILE A 54 6.51 2.51 -13.29
CA ILE A 54 6.34 3.30 -12.07
C ILE A 54 5.39 2.55 -11.15
N ILE A 55 5.78 2.35 -9.89
CA ILE A 55 4.87 1.85 -8.86
C ILE A 55 4.58 3.00 -7.91
N THR A 56 3.29 3.27 -7.65
CA THR A 56 2.88 4.33 -6.73
C THR A 56 3.40 4.08 -5.31
N GLU A 57 3.33 5.09 -4.46
CA GLU A 57 3.46 4.90 -3.01
C GLU A 57 2.51 3.82 -2.48
N ALA A 58 2.72 3.42 -1.20
CA ALA A 58 1.82 2.51 -0.50
C ALA A 58 0.41 3.12 -0.41
N VAL A 59 -0.55 2.53 -1.11
CA VAL A 59 -1.96 2.94 -1.16
C VAL A 59 -2.75 2.09 -0.18
N GLY A 60 -3.39 2.70 0.81
CA GLY A 60 -4.24 2.01 1.77
C GLY A 60 -5.47 1.39 1.11
N VAL A 61 -5.72 0.11 1.37
CA VAL A 61 -6.90 -0.60 0.84
C VAL A 61 -8.19 -0.24 1.59
N ASP A 62 -8.04 0.36 2.78
CA ASP A 62 -9.10 1.03 3.53
C ASP A 62 -8.54 2.25 4.27
N MET A 63 -9.41 3.05 4.90
CA MET A 63 -8.99 4.28 5.58
C MET A 63 -8.12 4.00 6.80
N ALA A 64 -8.34 2.91 7.52
CA ALA A 64 -7.55 2.49 8.67
C ALA A 64 -6.23 1.81 8.25
N GLY A 65 -6.15 1.37 7.00
CA GLY A 65 -4.95 0.76 6.41
C GLY A 65 -3.83 1.75 6.05
N ARG A 66 -4.08 3.07 6.13
CA ARG A 66 -3.07 4.10 5.88
C ARG A 66 -1.99 4.13 6.97
N ILE A 67 -0.78 4.54 6.60
CA ILE A 67 0.31 4.75 7.57
C ILE A 67 0.05 6.05 8.35
N SER A 68 -0.28 7.12 7.64
CA SER A 68 -0.52 8.46 8.17
C SER A 68 -1.77 9.09 7.52
N PRO A 69 -2.31 10.18 8.07
CA PRO A 69 -3.40 10.94 7.42
C PRO A 69 -3.07 11.39 6.00
N GLY A 70 -1.80 11.63 5.69
CA GLY A 70 -1.33 12.08 4.37
C GLY A 70 -1.09 10.97 3.34
N CYS A 71 -1.38 9.70 3.65
CA CYS A 71 -1.21 8.60 2.69
C CYS A 71 -2.39 8.47 1.74
N LEU A 72 -2.13 8.03 0.50
CA LEU A 72 -3.16 7.61 -0.44
C LEU A 72 -3.97 6.42 0.10
N SER A 73 -5.22 6.33 -0.32
CA SER A 73 -6.03 5.11 -0.24
C SER A 73 -6.92 4.95 -1.46
N LEU A 74 -7.45 3.74 -1.67
CA LEU A 74 -8.28 3.40 -2.84
C LEU A 74 -9.49 2.58 -2.40
N CYS A 75 -10.34 3.17 -1.56
CA CYS A 75 -11.52 2.52 -0.99
C CYS A 75 -12.82 3.32 -1.19
N THR A 76 -12.75 4.50 -1.82
CA THR A 76 -13.92 5.33 -2.14
C THR A 76 -13.89 5.77 -3.59
N ASP A 77 -15.06 6.16 -4.13
CA ASP A 77 -15.16 6.63 -5.52
C ASP A 77 -14.44 7.99 -5.73
N ALA A 78 -14.38 8.84 -4.69
CA ALA A 78 -13.63 10.09 -4.75
C ALA A 78 -12.12 9.86 -4.87
N GLN A 79 -11.58 8.89 -4.11
CA GLN A 79 -10.18 8.50 -4.18
C GLN A 79 -9.85 7.85 -5.53
N GLU A 80 -10.73 7.00 -6.02
CA GLU A 80 -10.61 6.39 -7.34
C GLU A 80 -10.59 7.47 -8.45
N ALA A 81 -11.53 8.40 -8.43
CA ALA A 81 -11.60 9.48 -9.43
C ALA A 81 -10.36 10.37 -9.42
N SER A 82 -9.84 10.71 -8.22
CA SER A 82 -8.64 11.53 -8.08
C SER A 82 -7.40 10.81 -8.63
N LEU A 83 -7.24 9.53 -8.29
CA LEU A 83 -6.10 8.73 -8.75
C LEU A 83 -6.20 8.43 -10.26
N LYS A 84 -7.43 8.22 -10.77
CA LYS A 84 -7.68 8.10 -12.21
C LYS A 84 -7.17 9.29 -12.99
N SER A 85 -7.40 10.51 -12.52
CA SER A 85 -6.90 11.73 -13.17
C SER A 85 -5.38 11.73 -13.31
N VAL A 86 -4.66 11.23 -12.31
CA VAL A 86 -3.20 11.10 -12.34
C VAL A 86 -2.76 10.02 -13.32
N VAL A 87 -3.42 8.86 -13.33
CA VAL A 87 -3.13 7.76 -14.26
C VAL A 87 -3.39 8.19 -15.70
N ASP A 88 -4.54 8.82 -15.98
CA ASP A 88 -4.89 9.32 -17.31
C ASP A 88 -3.84 10.31 -17.85
N PHE A 89 -3.34 11.22 -16.99
CA PHE A 89 -2.26 12.13 -17.35
C PHE A 89 -0.97 11.37 -17.70
N CYS A 90 -0.56 10.44 -16.83
CA CYS A 90 0.65 9.65 -17.05
C CYS A 90 0.58 8.82 -18.33
N GLN A 91 -0.57 8.25 -18.64
CA GLN A 91 -0.78 7.47 -19.87
C GLN A 91 -0.91 8.34 -21.12
N THR A 92 -1.46 9.55 -20.99
CA THR A 92 -1.62 10.47 -22.13
C THR A 92 -0.28 11.07 -22.57
N PHE A 93 0.56 11.48 -21.63
CA PHE A 93 1.81 12.20 -21.91
C PHE A 93 3.07 11.35 -21.75
N GLY A 94 2.96 10.23 -21.06
CA GLY A 94 4.02 9.25 -20.89
C GLY A 94 3.79 8.00 -21.76
N ASN A 95 4.72 7.08 -21.68
CA ASN A 95 4.62 5.75 -22.28
C ASN A 95 5.22 4.70 -21.35
N THR A 96 5.03 4.91 -20.07
CA THR A 96 5.53 4.09 -18.97
C THR A 96 4.38 3.26 -18.41
N THR A 97 4.62 1.98 -18.17
CA THR A 97 3.67 1.09 -17.46
C THR A 97 3.41 1.63 -16.06
N MET A 98 2.13 1.66 -15.65
CA MET A 98 1.72 2.13 -14.34
C MET A 98 1.38 0.96 -13.42
N GLY A 99 2.02 0.95 -12.26
CA GLY A 99 1.76 0.00 -11.17
C GLY A 99 1.28 0.71 -9.91
N ILE A 100 0.57 -0.03 -9.07
CA ILE A 100 0.09 0.42 -7.76
C ILE A 100 0.60 -0.54 -6.67
N GLN A 101 1.04 0.00 -5.52
CA GLN A 101 1.33 -0.80 -4.34
C GLN A 101 0.15 -0.76 -3.38
N LEU A 102 -0.58 -1.87 -3.25
CA LEU A 102 -1.68 -2.04 -2.30
C LEU A 102 -1.16 -2.42 -0.91
N SER A 103 -1.63 -1.74 0.11
CA SER A 103 -1.06 -1.83 1.45
C SER A 103 -2.13 -1.73 2.55
N HIS A 104 -1.81 -2.29 3.70
CA HIS A 104 -2.49 -2.03 4.96
C HIS A 104 -1.43 -1.94 6.07
N ALA A 105 -1.37 -0.79 6.75
CA ALA A 105 -0.30 -0.51 7.72
C ALA A 105 -0.34 -1.39 8.97
N GLY A 106 -1.52 -1.96 9.30
CA GLY A 106 -1.68 -2.74 10.51
C GLY A 106 -1.35 -1.90 11.75
N ARG A 107 -0.67 -2.49 12.74
CA ARG A 107 -0.28 -1.82 13.98
C ARG A 107 0.72 -0.66 13.82
N LYS A 108 1.21 -0.41 12.60
CA LYS A 108 2.08 0.73 12.27
C LYS A 108 1.31 1.89 11.64
N GLY A 109 0.01 1.80 11.54
CA GLY A 109 -0.87 2.88 11.09
C GLY A 109 -1.06 3.97 12.15
N SER A 110 -1.83 4.99 11.82
CA SER A 110 -2.15 6.12 12.71
C SER A 110 -0.89 6.81 13.24
N THR A 111 0.03 7.19 12.32
CA THR A 111 1.26 7.89 12.68
C THR A 111 1.30 9.28 12.06
N ASP A 112 1.96 10.20 12.73
CA ASP A 112 2.22 11.53 12.20
C ASP A 112 3.22 11.46 11.03
N LEU A 113 3.33 12.55 10.29
CA LEU A 113 4.24 12.65 9.16
C LEU A 113 5.70 12.49 9.61
N PRO A 114 6.58 11.84 8.83
CA PRO A 114 7.97 11.58 9.23
C PRO A 114 8.73 12.83 9.64
N TRP A 115 8.53 13.95 8.95
CA TRP A 115 9.19 15.22 9.27
C TRP A 115 8.61 15.94 10.50
N LEU A 116 7.46 15.49 11.01
CA LEU A 116 6.89 15.87 12.30
C LEU A 116 7.27 14.90 13.42
N GLY A 117 8.16 13.94 13.10
CA GLY A 117 8.71 12.96 14.04
C GLY A 117 8.10 11.56 13.93
N GLY A 118 7.09 11.34 13.09
CA GLY A 118 6.51 10.00 12.81
C GLY A 118 5.94 9.30 14.05
N LYS A 119 5.50 10.07 15.06
CA LYS A 119 4.98 9.52 16.32
C LYS A 119 3.57 8.96 16.11
N PRO A 120 3.15 7.95 16.89
CA PRO A 120 1.78 7.46 16.82
C PRO A 120 0.79 8.57 17.18
N ILE A 121 -0.31 8.64 16.44
CA ILE A 121 -1.45 9.51 16.70
C ILE A 121 -2.48 8.65 17.42
N PRO A 122 -2.88 8.97 18.67
CA PRO A 122 -3.84 8.17 19.40
C PRO A 122 -5.22 8.24 18.73
N ALA A 123 -6.02 7.17 18.88
CA ALA A 123 -7.36 7.11 18.30
C ALA A 123 -8.32 8.19 18.86
N SER A 124 -8.00 8.81 19.99
CA SER A 124 -8.72 9.94 20.54
C SER A 124 -8.42 11.30 19.86
N ASP A 125 -7.33 11.40 19.09
CA ASP A 125 -7.03 12.57 18.24
C ASP A 125 -7.92 12.52 16.99
N PRO A 126 -8.54 13.63 16.56
CA PRO A 126 -9.36 13.66 15.32
C PRO A 126 -8.64 13.17 14.07
N ARG A 127 -7.31 13.22 14.03
CA ARG A 127 -6.48 12.74 12.91
C ARG A 127 -6.12 11.26 13.02
N GLY A 128 -6.29 10.67 14.21
CA GLY A 128 -5.89 9.29 14.51
C GLY A 128 -7.04 8.30 14.32
N TRP A 129 -6.69 7.02 14.36
CA TRP A 129 -7.66 5.92 14.30
C TRP A 129 -7.15 4.69 15.06
N ALA A 130 -8.08 3.83 15.46
CA ALA A 130 -7.75 2.53 16.06
C ALA A 130 -7.08 1.63 15.01
N THR A 131 -5.96 1.03 15.36
CA THR A 131 -5.22 0.12 14.48
C THR A 131 -5.61 -1.33 14.71
N GLU A 132 -5.39 -2.17 13.68
CA GLU A 132 -5.66 -3.60 13.71
C GLU A 132 -4.39 -4.39 13.36
N ALA A 133 -4.27 -5.61 13.88
CA ALA A 133 -3.11 -6.46 13.67
C ALA A 133 -3.46 -7.95 13.82
N PRO A 134 -2.58 -8.89 13.45
CA PRO A 134 -2.81 -10.31 13.72
C PRO A 134 -3.04 -10.61 15.20
N SER A 135 -2.39 -9.85 16.08
CA SER A 135 -2.45 -10.03 17.55
C SER A 135 -2.44 -8.66 18.24
N ALA A 136 -3.04 -8.59 19.43
CA ALA A 136 -3.09 -7.38 20.26
C ALA A 136 -1.71 -7.06 20.88
N THR A 137 -0.73 -6.80 20.02
CA THR A 137 0.66 -6.50 20.41
C THR A 137 1.07 -5.17 19.77
N PRO A 138 1.36 -4.12 20.57
CA PRO A 138 1.74 -2.81 20.05
C PRO A 138 3.05 -2.89 19.24
N TYR A 139 3.25 -1.93 18.34
CA TYR A 139 4.48 -1.88 17.54
C TYR A 139 5.73 -1.65 18.40
N ALA A 140 5.62 -0.78 19.40
CA ALA A 140 6.65 -0.57 20.39
C ALA A 140 6.03 -0.43 21.79
N PRO A 141 6.80 -0.73 22.86
CA PRO A 141 6.27 -0.78 24.22
C PRO A 141 5.89 0.60 24.81
N VAL A 142 6.37 1.68 24.21
CA VAL A 142 6.13 3.04 24.68
C VAL A 142 5.53 3.89 23.57
N GLY A 143 4.44 4.56 23.87
CA GLY A 143 3.79 5.54 23.00
C GLY A 143 2.84 4.96 21.95
N TRP A 144 2.82 3.64 21.73
CA TRP A 144 1.95 2.98 20.75
C TRP A 144 0.75 2.34 21.44
N GLU A 145 -0.44 2.60 20.91
CA GLU A 145 -1.64 1.92 21.37
C GLU A 145 -1.62 0.44 20.99
N THR A 146 -2.28 -0.38 21.80
CA THR A 146 -2.46 -1.78 21.48
C THR A 146 -3.48 -1.93 20.35
N PRO A 147 -3.12 -2.53 19.21
CA PRO A 147 -4.05 -2.75 18.12
C PRO A 147 -5.13 -3.76 18.49
N ALA A 148 -6.29 -3.68 17.86
CA ALA A 148 -7.28 -4.74 17.91
C ALA A 148 -6.75 -6.00 17.21
N ALA A 149 -6.84 -7.16 17.85
CA ALA A 149 -6.54 -8.43 17.19
C ALA A 149 -7.67 -8.75 16.20
N LEU A 150 -7.29 -9.05 14.94
CA LEU A 150 -8.25 -9.41 13.90
C LEU A 150 -8.93 -10.74 14.22
N ASP A 151 -10.24 -10.75 14.23
CA ASP A 151 -11.06 -11.95 14.22
C ASP A 151 -11.35 -12.42 12.77
N GLU A 152 -12.13 -13.48 12.60
CA GLU A 152 -12.47 -14.02 11.27
C GLU A 152 -13.21 -12.99 10.41
N ALA A 153 -14.10 -12.19 11.01
CA ALA A 153 -14.82 -11.14 10.29
C ALA A 153 -13.87 -10.01 9.84
N GLY A 154 -12.91 -9.63 10.69
CA GLY A 154 -11.87 -8.67 10.37
C GLY A 154 -10.96 -9.15 9.22
N LEU A 155 -10.55 -10.44 9.25
CA LEU A 155 -9.78 -11.05 8.15
C LEU A 155 -10.55 -11.03 6.84
N ALA A 156 -11.83 -11.43 6.86
CA ALA A 156 -12.68 -11.41 5.66
C ALA A 156 -12.87 -9.99 5.12
N ARG A 157 -13.09 -9.00 5.99
CA ARG A 157 -13.24 -7.59 5.62
C ARG A 157 -11.97 -7.04 4.97
N ILE A 158 -10.80 -7.28 5.55
CA ILE A 158 -9.53 -6.78 4.99
C ILE A 158 -9.22 -7.46 3.65
N LYS A 159 -9.45 -8.78 3.54
CA LYS A 159 -9.30 -9.47 2.24
C LYS A 159 -10.21 -8.86 1.18
N ALA A 160 -11.48 -8.60 1.50
CA ALA A 160 -12.40 -7.94 0.59
C ALA A 160 -11.89 -6.53 0.20
N ALA A 161 -11.33 -5.77 1.14
CA ALA A 161 -10.77 -4.45 0.84
C ALA A 161 -9.58 -4.51 -0.14
N PHE A 162 -8.70 -5.51 -0.03
CA PHE A 162 -7.64 -5.73 -1.02
C PHE A 162 -8.22 -6.05 -2.41
N VAL A 163 -9.23 -6.92 -2.47
CA VAL A 163 -9.91 -7.27 -3.73
C VAL A 163 -10.56 -6.04 -4.35
N ASP A 164 -11.33 -5.28 -3.56
CA ASP A 164 -12.00 -4.07 -4.04
C ASP A 164 -11.01 -3.02 -4.54
N ALA A 165 -9.91 -2.81 -3.81
CA ALA A 165 -8.85 -1.89 -4.23
C ALA A 165 -8.17 -2.35 -5.53
N ALA A 166 -7.92 -3.66 -5.70
CA ALA A 166 -7.37 -4.22 -6.94
C ALA A 166 -8.32 -4.04 -8.13
N VAL A 167 -9.63 -4.28 -7.93
CA VAL A 167 -10.65 -4.05 -8.97
C VAL A 167 -10.74 -2.56 -9.35
N ARG A 168 -10.67 -1.65 -8.38
CA ARG A 168 -10.61 -0.21 -8.64
C ARG A 168 -9.33 0.16 -9.40
N ALA A 169 -8.18 -0.39 -9.02
CA ALA A 169 -6.91 -0.15 -9.68
C ALA A 169 -6.94 -0.59 -11.16
N ASP A 170 -7.46 -1.78 -11.46
CA ASP A 170 -7.64 -2.28 -12.83
C ASP A 170 -8.55 -1.33 -13.63
N ARG A 171 -9.70 -0.95 -13.06
CA ARG A 171 -10.69 -0.07 -13.73
C ARG A 171 -10.14 1.31 -14.08
N ILE A 172 -9.22 1.85 -13.31
CA ILE A 172 -8.60 3.16 -13.58
C ILE A 172 -7.33 3.08 -14.42
N GLY A 173 -6.87 1.86 -14.77
CA GLY A 173 -5.83 1.65 -15.77
C GLY A 173 -4.44 1.32 -15.24
N PHE A 174 -4.31 0.86 -13.99
CA PHE A 174 -3.07 0.25 -13.54
C PHE A 174 -2.88 -1.13 -14.17
N GLU A 175 -1.70 -1.41 -14.66
CA GLU A 175 -1.34 -2.66 -15.32
C GLU A 175 -0.65 -3.65 -14.37
N VAL A 176 -0.10 -3.16 -13.26
CA VAL A 176 0.61 -3.95 -12.23
C VAL A 176 0.07 -3.62 -10.86
N ALA A 177 -0.27 -4.64 -10.08
CA ALA A 177 -0.55 -4.52 -8.65
C ALA A 177 0.54 -5.22 -7.84
N GLU A 178 1.18 -4.48 -6.93
CA GLU A 178 2.12 -5.00 -5.96
C GLU A 178 1.45 -5.09 -4.59
N LEU A 179 1.52 -6.24 -3.94
CA LEU A 179 1.07 -6.39 -2.56
C LEU A 179 2.21 -6.05 -1.59
N HIS A 180 2.00 -5.07 -0.74
CA HIS A 180 2.99 -4.69 0.27
C HIS A 180 3.02 -5.69 1.43
N ALA A 181 3.85 -6.73 1.32
CA ALA A 181 4.03 -7.77 2.33
C ALA A 181 5.36 -7.65 3.11
N ALA A 182 5.89 -6.42 3.23
CA ALA A 182 7.18 -6.14 3.86
C ALA A 182 7.09 -5.07 4.96
N HIS A 183 8.21 -4.60 5.47
CA HIS A 183 8.43 -3.46 6.36
C HIS A 183 7.66 -3.47 7.68
N GLY A 184 7.13 -4.62 8.11
CA GLY A 184 6.33 -4.72 9.33
C GLY A 184 4.91 -4.20 9.19
N TYR A 185 4.38 -4.06 7.97
CA TYR A 185 2.97 -3.77 7.71
C TYR A 185 2.11 -5.03 7.80
N LEU A 186 0.82 -4.96 7.62
CA LEU A 186 -0.13 -6.00 8.04
C LEU A 186 0.22 -7.39 7.49
N LEU A 187 0.46 -7.54 6.20
CA LEU A 187 0.79 -8.86 5.62
C LEU A 187 2.11 -9.41 6.19
N HIS A 188 3.12 -8.55 6.37
CA HIS A 188 4.36 -8.94 7.05
C HIS A 188 4.14 -9.26 8.53
N GLN A 189 3.20 -8.57 9.21
CA GLN A 189 2.87 -8.87 10.61
C GLN A 189 2.30 -10.29 10.77
N PHE A 190 1.57 -10.80 9.77
CA PHE A 190 1.13 -12.21 9.75
C PHE A 190 2.30 -13.17 9.57
N LEU A 191 3.24 -12.86 8.70
CA LEU A 191 4.41 -13.72 8.42
C LEU A 191 5.35 -13.82 9.62
N SER A 192 5.54 -12.76 10.36
CA SER A 192 6.53 -12.68 11.45
C SER A 192 6.02 -13.31 12.74
N PRO A 193 6.76 -14.26 13.34
CA PRO A 193 6.41 -14.83 14.64
C PRO A 193 6.54 -13.82 15.80
N LEU A 194 7.19 -12.67 15.58
CA LEU A 194 7.34 -11.61 16.57
C LEU A 194 6.06 -10.76 16.71
N SER A 195 5.22 -10.72 15.68
CA SER A 195 3.98 -9.93 15.64
C SER A 195 2.72 -10.79 15.54
N ASN A 196 2.86 -12.03 15.10
CA ASN A 196 1.77 -12.98 14.98
C ASN A 196 1.86 -14.02 16.10
N LEU A 197 1.12 -13.79 17.18
CA LEU A 197 1.02 -14.67 18.34
C LEU A 197 -0.28 -15.48 18.34
N ARG A 198 -0.94 -15.60 17.18
CA ARG A 198 -2.20 -16.34 17.02
C ARG A 198 -1.97 -17.84 17.24
N THR A 199 -3.02 -18.48 17.76
CA THR A 199 -3.05 -19.95 18.00
C THR A 199 -4.05 -20.68 17.11
N ASP A 200 -4.69 -19.95 16.19
CA ASP A 200 -5.64 -20.46 15.19
C ASP A 200 -4.95 -20.85 13.87
N ALA A 201 -5.74 -21.07 12.81
CA ALA A 201 -5.26 -21.44 11.49
C ALA A 201 -4.35 -20.38 10.81
N TYR A 202 -4.24 -19.17 11.37
CA TYR A 202 -3.46 -18.07 10.83
C TYR A 202 -2.20 -17.76 11.65
N GLY A 203 -1.85 -18.60 12.64
CA GLY A 203 -0.69 -18.42 13.51
C GLY A 203 0.07 -19.69 13.83
N GLY A 204 1.17 -19.58 14.59
CA GLY A 204 2.03 -20.69 14.97
C GLY A 204 3.00 -21.12 13.86
N SER A 205 2.71 -22.16 13.09
CA SER A 205 3.60 -22.67 12.04
C SER A 205 3.81 -21.65 10.90
N LEU A 206 4.86 -21.81 10.11
CA LEU A 206 5.12 -20.94 8.95
C LEU A 206 3.96 -21.01 7.95
N GLU A 207 3.43 -22.19 7.67
CA GLU A 207 2.31 -22.42 6.76
C GLU A 207 1.07 -21.63 7.20
N ASN A 208 0.77 -21.67 8.50
CA ASN A 208 -0.35 -20.90 9.05
C ASN A 208 -0.13 -19.40 8.97
N ARG A 209 1.09 -18.93 9.27
CA ARG A 209 1.41 -17.49 9.18
C ARG A 209 1.41 -16.98 7.74
N MET A 210 1.71 -17.83 6.76
CA MET A 210 1.65 -17.50 5.33
C MET A 210 0.21 -17.49 4.79
N ARG A 211 -0.73 -18.16 5.46
CA ARG A 211 -2.10 -18.39 4.96
C ARG A 211 -2.81 -17.10 4.58
N PHE A 212 -2.94 -16.15 5.50
CA PHE A 212 -3.64 -14.90 5.22
C PHE A 212 -2.97 -14.09 4.09
N PRO A 213 -1.64 -13.85 4.10
CA PRO A 213 -0.97 -13.19 2.97
C PRO A 213 -1.16 -13.87 1.61
N LEU A 214 -1.33 -15.20 1.57
CA LEU A 214 -1.56 -15.95 0.33
C LEU A 214 -3.05 -15.98 -0.07
N GLU A 215 -3.96 -15.74 0.84
CA GLU A 215 -5.40 -15.62 0.55
C GLU A 215 -5.78 -14.22 0.03
N VAL A 216 -4.98 -13.21 0.34
CA VAL A 216 -5.09 -11.86 -0.22
C VAL A 216 -4.60 -11.85 -1.65
#